data_9e5177533b5717aadb31dc5f9e7df34a
#
_entry.id   9e5177533b5717aadb31dc5f9e7df34a
#
_cell.length_a   1.000
_cell.length_b   1.000
_cell.length_c   1.000
_cell.angle_alpha   90.00
_cell.angle_beta   90.00
_cell.angle_gamma   90.00
#
_symmetry.space_group_name_H-M   'P 1'
#
loop_
_entity.id
_entity.type
_entity.pdbx_description
1 polymer ?
#
loop_
_entity_poly.entity_id
_entity_poly.type
_entity_poly.pdbx_seq_one_letter_code
_entity_poly.pdbx_strand_id
1 'polypeptide(L)'
;MDKTTIRTLYRQTPADGSVVTVYGWVRTVRDSKTFGFIELNDGTFFKNLQVVLIDGRLPGFKDAVKLSVGTAIKVTGVLELTPGMKQPFEIKADELSVEGTCPADYPLQKKRHSPEFLRTIAHLRPRTNLYSAVFRIRSLAAAAIHNYFQEQDFDVEATVVIPVF
;
A
#
# COMPACT_ATOMS: atom_id res chain seq x y z
N MET A 1 -14.96 7.47 -12.24
CA MET A 1 -14.81 6.19 -11.54
C MET A 1 -14.43 6.47 -10.10
N ASP A 2 -15.13 5.87 -9.16
CA ASP A 2 -14.82 6.06 -7.75
C ASP A 2 -13.53 5.39 -7.36
N LYS A 3 -12.76 6.08 -6.49
CA LYS A 3 -11.49 5.58 -5.94
C LYS A 3 -11.75 4.35 -5.08
N THR A 4 -11.16 3.23 -5.44
CA THR A 4 -11.22 2.00 -4.64
C THR A 4 -9.98 1.87 -3.76
N THR A 5 -10.15 1.60 -2.46
CA THR A 5 -9.02 1.39 -1.56
C THR A 5 -8.57 -0.07 -1.55
N ILE A 6 -7.29 -0.32 -1.27
CA ILE A 6 -6.76 -1.69 -1.13
C ILE A 6 -7.51 -2.44 -0.02
N ARG A 7 -7.86 -1.77 1.09
CA ARG A 7 -8.69 -2.35 2.15
C ARG A 7 -10.03 -2.84 1.64
N THR A 8 -10.70 -2.03 0.81
CA THR A 8 -12.01 -2.40 0.23
C THR A 8 -11.88 -3.63 -0.66
N LEU A 9 -10.85 -3.70 -1.51
CA LEU A 9 -10.59 -4.87 -2.35
C LEU A 9 -10.39 -6.16 -1.55
N TYR A 10 -9.65 -6.09 -0.43
CA TYR A 10 -9.44 -7.27 0.42
C TYR A 10 -10.65 -7.67 1.28
N ARG A 11 -11.55 -6.74 1.60
CA ARG A 11 -12.75 -7.00 2.42
C ARG A 11 -13.97 -7.38 1.59
N GLN A 12 -14.10 -6.79 0.42
CA GLN A 12 -15.22 -6.94 -0.50
C GLN A 12 -14.65 -7.06 -1.91
N THR A 13 -14.01 -8.20 -2.18
CA THR A 13 -13.37 -8.44 -3.48
C THR A 13 -14.42 -8.38 -4.59
N PRO A 14 -14.25 -7.51 -5.59
CA PRO A 14 -15.15 -7.44 -6.73
C PRO A 14 -15.15 -8.76 -7.52
N ALA A 15 -16.14 -8.93 -8.39
CA ALA A 15 -16.18 -10.06 -9.29
C ALA A 15 -14.94 -10.10 -10.21
N ASP A 16 -14.55 -11.30 -10.61
CA ASP A 16 -13.50 -11.51 -11.60
C ASP A 16 -13.81 -10.73 -12.88
N GLY A 17 -12.79 -10.11 -13.48
CA GLY A 17 -12.97 -9.25 -14.66
C GLY A 17 -13.45 -7.82 -14.38
N SER A 18 -13.71 -7.45 -13.12
CA SER A 18 -14.13 -6.08 -12.78
C SER A 18 -13.04 -5.06 -13.06
N VAL A 19 -13.40 -3.92 -13.65
CA VAL A 19 -12.49 -2.79 -13.84
C VAL A 19 -12.44 -1.97 -12.55
N VAL A 20 -11.23 -1.76 -12.03
CA VAL A 20 -10.98 -1.02 -10.79
C VAL A 20 -9.92 0.06 -11.00
N THR A 21 -10.07 1.16 -10.26
CA THR A 21 -9.07 2.24 -10.20
C THR A 21 -8.53 2.35 -8.79
N VAL A 22 -7.21 2.25 -8.65
CA VAL A 22 -6.49 2.32 -7.37
C VAL A 22 -5.41 3.38 -7.42
N TYR A 23 -5.15 3.99 -6.28
CA TYR A 23 -4.06 4.93 -6.07
C TYR A 23 -3.15 4.40 -4.98
N GLY A 24 -1.87 4.67 -5.07
CA GLY A 24 -0.93 4.26 -4.02
C GLY A 24 0.51 4.58 -4.36
N TRP A 25 1.38 4.12 -3.48
CA TRP A 25 2.82 4.27 -3.63
C TRP A 25 3.46 2.95 -4.02
N VAL A 26 4.37 3.01 -4.97
CA VAL A 26 5.20 1.88 -5.42
C VAL A 26 6.07 1.40 -4.26
N ARG A 27 5.93 0.13 -3.90
CA ARG A 27 6.75 -0.55 -2.87
C ARG A 27 7.90 -1.33 -3.48
N THR A 28 7.62 -2.01 -4.57
CA THR A 28 8.62 -2.73 -5.36
C THR A 28 8.22 -2.72 -6.82
N VAL A 29 9.21 -2.74 -7.70
CA VAL A 29 9.03 -3.00 -9.12
C VAL A 29 9.91 -4.18 -9.51
N ARG A 30 9.40 -5.06 -10.34
CA ARG A 30 10.15 -6.16 -10.96
C ARG A 30 9.86 -6.17 -12.45
N ASP A 31 10.90 -6.11 -13.25
CA ASP A 31 10.84 -6.25 -14.71
C ASP A 31 11.17 -7.71 -15.12
N SER A 32 10.40 -8.26 -16.03
CA SER A 32 10.57 -9.60 -16.60
C SER A 32 10.39 -9.57 -18.11
N LYS A 33 11.02 -8.62 -18.77
CA LYS A 33 11.01 -8.39 -20.24
C LYS A 33 9.62 -8.08 -20.83
N THR A 34 8.73 -9.06 -20.91
CA THR A 34 7.35 -8.93 -21.44
C THR A 34 6.31 -8.65 -20.37
N PHE A 35 6.68 -8.84 -19.09
CA PHE A 35 5.83 -8.59 -17.92
C PHE A 35 6.58 -7.74 -16.91
N GLY A 36 5.85 -6.93 -16.19
CA GLY A 36 6.34 -6.22 -15.02
C GLY A 36 5.38 -6.42 -13.85
N PHE A 37 5.90 -6.32 -12.63
CA PHE A 37 5.10 -6.43 -11.42
C PHE A 37 5.38 -5.25 -10.52
N ILE A 38 4.34 -4.55 -10.11
CA ILE A 38 4.39 -3.50 -9.09
C ILE A 38 3.67 -3.99 -7.85
N GLU A 39 4.32 -3.92 -6.68
CA GLU A 39 3.61 -3.96 -5.41
C GLU A 39 3.21 -2.55 -5.04
N LEU A 40 1.90 -2.30 -4.94
CA LEU A 40 1.28 -1.03 -4.61
C LEU A 40 0.73 -1.06 -3.19
N ASN A 41 0.89 0.05 -2.45
CA ASN A 41 0.29 0.22 -1.12
C ASN A 41 -0.30 1.62 -0.99
N ASP A 42 -1.54 1.72 -0.51
CA ASP A 42 -2.26 2.97 -0.29
C ASP A 42 -2.35 3.37 1.20
N GLY A 43 -1.67 2.62 2.08
CA GLY A 43 -1.71 2.82 3.53
C GLY A 43 -2.97 2.29 4.23
N THR A 44 -4.04 1.97 3.51
CA THR A 44 -5.32 1.55 4.12
C THR A 44 -5.27 0.10 4.62
N PHE A 45 -4.41 -0.73 4.05
CA PHE A 45 -4.28 -2.14 4.40
C PHE A 45 -2.83 -2.56 4.60
N PHE A 46 -2.60 -3.61 5.39
CA PHE A 46 -1.24 -4.10 5.69
C PHE A 46 -0.61 -4.82 4.49
N LYS A 47 -1.40 -5.57 3.73
CA LYS A 47 -0.91 -6.25 2.52
C LYS A 47 -0.82 -5.28 1.34
N ASN A 48 0.18 -5.48 0.50
CA ASN A 48 0.29 -4.79 -0.78
C ASN A 48 -0.66 -5.40 -1.82
N LEU A 49 -0.97 -4.63 -2.84
CA LEU A 49 -1.69 -5.05 -4.02
C LEU A 49 -0.68 -5.33 -5.14
N GLN A 50 -0.78 -6.48 -5.78
CA GLN A 50 0.01 -6.78 -6.98
C GLN A 50 -0.66 -6.19 -8.21
N VAL A 51 0.10 -5.41 -8.96
CA VAL A 51 -0.28 -4.88 -10.28
C VAL A 51 0.62 -5.54 -11.31
N VAL A 52 0.02 -6.16 -12.31
CA VAL A 52 0.70 -6.80 -13.44
C VAL A 52 0.71 -5.85 -14.62
N LEU A 53 1.90 -5.56 -15.12
CA LEU A 53 2.13 -4.76 -16.31
C LEU A 53 2.43 -5.71 -17.45
N ILE A 54 1.78 -5.54 -18.59
CA ILE A 54 1.95 -6.40 -19.77
C ILE A 54 2.39 -5.52 -20.94
N ASP A 55 3.52 -5.89 -21.56
CA ASP A 55 4.00 -5.22 -22.78
C ASP A 55 2.99 -5.40 -23.92
N GLY A 56 2.71 -4.32 -24.64
CA GLY A 56 1.67 -4.30 -25.67
C GLY A 56 0.24 -4.06 -25.17
N ARG A 57 -0.05 -4.23 -23.86
CA ARG A 57 -1.34 -3.88 -23.23
C ARG A 57 -1.29 -2.52 -22.54
N LEU A 58 -0.22 -2.28 -21.76
CA LEU A 58 -0.05 -1.02 -21.04
C LEU A 58 0.74 -0.01 -21.88
N PRO A 59 0.15 1.12 -22.27
CA PRO A 59 0.90 2.25 -22.83
C PRO A 59 1.98 2.72 -21.85
N GLY A 60 3.21 2.92 -22.32
CA GLY A 60 4.32 3.33 -21.47
C GLY A 60 4.91 2.23 -20.57
N PHE A 61 4.72 0.96 -20.90
CA PHE A 61 5.26 -0.20 -20.16
C PHE A 61 6.74 -0.02 -19.79
N LYS A 62 7.58 0.41 -20.75
CA LYS A 62 9.03 0.57 -20.56
C LYS A 62 9.41 1.59 -19.49
N ASP A 63 8.56 2.59 -19.28
CA ASP A 63 8.76 3.61 -18.24
C ASP A 63 8.16 3.14 -16.91
N ALA A 64 7.03 2.44 -16.96
CA ALA A 64 6.36 1.89 -15.79
C ALA A 64 7.24 0.87 -15.04
N VAL A 65 7.98 0.02 -15.74
CA VAL A 65 8.90 -0.95 -15.12
C VAL A 65 10.17 -0.33 -14.52
N LYS A 66 10.43 0.95 -14.79
CA LYS A 66 11.57 1.71 -14.24
C LYS A 66 11.20 2.63 -13.08
N LEU A 67 9.94 2.63 -12.65
CA LEU A 67 9.48 3.50 -11.57
C LEU A 67 10.24 3.23 -10.27
N SER A 68 10.62 4.30 -9.60
CA SER A 68 11.32 4.22 -8.31
C SER A 68 10.36 3.91 -7.16
N VAL A 69 10.89 3.27 -6.12
CA VAL A 69 10.17 3.04 -4.86
C VAL A 69 9.73 4.37 -4.28
N GLY A 70 8.48 4.44 -3.83
CA GLY A 70 7.89 5.67 -3.27
C GLY A 70 7.17 6.55 -4.30
N THR A 71 7.30 6.27 -5.59
CA THR A 71 6.52 6.96 -6.63
C THR A 71 5.03 6.77 -6.38
N ALA A 72 4.26 7.86 -6.42
CA ALA A 72 2.81 7.83 -6.33
C ALA A 72 2.22 7.59 -7.72
N ILE A 73 1.36 6.59 -7.84
CA ILE A 73 0.73 6.22 -9.12
C ILE A 73 -0.78 6.01 -8.95
N LYS A 74 -1.48 6.25 -10.05
CA LYS A 74 -2.84 5.80 -10.29
C LYS A 74 -2.80 4.66 -11.29
N VAL A 75 -3.51 3.60 -11.02
CA VAL A 75 -3.64 2.44 -11.92
C VAL A 75 -5.10 2.15 -12.14
N THR A 76 -5.50 2.02 -13.41
CA THR A 76 -6.80 1.47 -13.83
C THR A 76 -6.55 0.17 -14.56
N GLY A 77 -7.32 -0.86 -14.24
CA GLY A 77 -7.16 -2.16 -14.89
C GLY A 77 -8.18 -3.19 -14.43
N VAL A 78 -8.04 -4.38 -14.96
CA VAL A 78 -8.95 -5.51 -14.70
C VAL A 78 -8.45 -6.30 -13.50
N LEU A 79 -9.32 -6.48 -12.50
CA LEU A 79 -9.07 -7.37 -11.39
C LEU A 79 -9.23 -8.83 -11.85
N GLU A 80 -8.24 -9.64 -11.57
CA GLU A 80 -8.23 -11.07 -11.83
C GLU A 80 -8.05 -11.86 -10.54
N LEU A 81 -8.94 -12.80 -10.31
CA LEU A 81 -8.84 -13.69 -9.15
C LEU A 81 -7.73 -14.72 -9.38
N THR A 82 -6.90 -14.92 -8.38
CA THR A 82 -5.76 -15.84 -8.42
C THR A 82 -5.85 -16.91 -7.33
N PRO A 83 -6.87 -17.81 -7.40
CA PRO A 83 -7.06 -18.84 -6.38
C PRO A 83 -5.85 -19.76 -6.30
N GLY A 84 -5.40 -20.04 -5.07
CA GLY A 84 -4.22 -20.89 -4.83
C GLY A 84 -2.86 -20.17 -4.94
N MET A 85 -2.83 -18.90 -5.34
CA MET A 85 -1.63 -18.09 -5.34
C MET A 85 -1.42 -17.40 -3.97
N LYS A 86 -0.25 -16.78 -3.78
CA LYS A 86 0.09 -16.06 -2.53
C LYS A 86 -0.85 -14.90 -2.22
N GLN A 87 -1.35 -14.23 -3.24
CA GLN A 87 -2.41 -13.20 -3.16
C GLN A 87 -3.70 -13.73 -3.78
N PRO A 88 -4.88 -13.31 -3.27
CA PRO A 88 -6.18 -13.81 -3.75
C PRO A 88 -6.59 -13.21 -5.10
N PHE A 89 -6.00 -12.09 -5.50
CA PHE A 89 -6.26 -11.39 -6.76
C PHE A 89 -5.08 -10.50 -7.13
N GLU A 90 -5.06 -10.07 -8.37
CA GLU A 90 -4.13 -9.08 -8.92
C GLU A 90 -4.86 -8.13 -9.87
N ILE A 91 -4.25 -7.00 -10.23
CA ILE A 91 -4.79 -6.08 -11.23
C ILE A 91 -3.90 -6.12 -12.47
N LYS A 92 -4.48 -6.46 -13.61
CA LYS A 92 -3.83 -6.31 -14.93
C LYS A 92 -4.06 -4.87 -15.40
N ALA A 93 -2.99 -4.07 -15.41
CA ALA A 93 -3.06 -2.66 -15.73
C ALA A 93 -3.37 -2.40 -17.21
N ASP A 94 -4.38 -1.56 -17.46
CA ASP A 94 -4.70 -0.99 -18.76
C ASP A 94 -4.15 0.43 -18.90
N GLU A 95 -4.20 1.19 -17.77
CA GLU A 95 -3.70 2.56 -17.70
C GLU A 95 -2.87 2.73 -16.42
N LEU A 96 -1.79 3.50 -16.53
CA LEU A 96 -0.96 3.92 -15.40
C LEU A 96 -0.57 5.38 -15.58
N SER A 97 -0.83 6.19 -14.58
CA SER A 97 -0.35 7.57 -14.51
C SER A 97 0.50 7.80 -13.26
N VAL A 98 1.58 8.57 -13.41
CA VAL A 98 2.42 9.00 -12.30
C VAL A 98 1.84 10.29 -11.73
N GLU A 99 1.36 10.22 -10.50
CA GLU A 99 0.77 11.35 -9.76
C GLU A 99 1.83 12.16 -8.98
N GLY A 100 2.95 11.51 -8.67
CA GLY A 100 4.09 12.16 -8.01
C GLY A 100 5.33 11.29 -8.06
N THR A 101 6.46 11.91 -8.43
CA THR A 101 7.75 11.23 -8.51
C THR A 101 8.40 11.10 -7.14
N CYS A 102 9.28 10.10 -7.00
CA CYS A 102 10.10 9.94 -5.81
C CYS A 102 11.58 10.07 -6.20
N PRO A 103 12.36 10.91 -5.49
CA PRO A 103 13.77 11.08 -5.80
C PRO A 103 14.57 9.80 -5.53
N ALA A 104 15.70 9.65 -6.22
CA ALA A 104 16.52 8.44 -6.14
C ALA A 104 17.18 8.23 -4.76
N ASP A 105 17.34 9.29 -3.98
CA ASP A 105 17.91 9.28 -2.63
C ASP A 105 16.89 9.00 -1.54
N TYR A 106 15.65 8.64 -1.90
CA TYR A 106 14.62 8.24 -0.93
C TYR A 106 15.12 7.13 -0.01
N PRO A 107 15.13 7.34 1.33
CA PRO A 107 15.87 6.45 2.24
C PRO A 107 15.32 5.03 2.35
N LEU A 108 14.00 4.86 2.15
CA LEU A 108 13.34 3.54 2.26
C LEU A 108 13.38 2.78 0.94
N GLN A 109 14.58 2.42 0.51
CA GLN A 109 14.78 1.58 -0.67
C GLN A 109 14.40 0.11 -0.42
N LYS A 110 14.34 -0.71 -1.48
CA LYS A 110 14.06 -2.14 -1.44
C LYS A 110 15.22 -2.91 -0.78
N LYS A 111 15.42 -2.72 0.52
CA LYS A 111 16.40 -3.43 1.35
C LYS A 111 15.90 -3.54 2.78
N ARG A 112 16.49 -4.44 3.56
CA ARG A 112 16.21 -4.51 4.99
C ARG A 112 16.82 -3.29 5.70
N HIS A 113 16.02 -2.64 6.53
CA HIS A 113 16.45 -1.51 7.35
C HIS A 113 16.46 -1.92 8.81
N SER A 114 17.55 -1.60 9.54
CA SER A 114 17.62 -1.87 10.97
C SER A 114 16.75 -0.89 11.77
N PRO A 115 16.29 -1.28 12.97
CA PRO A 115 15.56 -0.36 13.86
C PRO A 115 16.34 0.90 14.21
N GLU A 116 17.67 0.81 14.33
CA GLU A 116 18.56 1.93 14.61
C GLU A 116 18.55 2.93 13.47
N PHE A 117 18.70 2.46 12.23
CA PHE A 117 18.59 3.32 11.05
C PHE A 117 17.20 3.97 10.96
N LEU A 118 16.14 3.21 11.23
CA LEU A 118 14.77 3.74 11.17
C LEU A 118 14.48 4.81 12.25
N ARG A 119 15.26 4.86 13.33
CA ARG A 119 15.18 5.97 14.30
C ARG A 119 15.75 7.27 13.75
N THR A 120 16.74 7.22 12.87
CA THR A 120 17.31 8.43 12.23
C THR A 120 16.34 9.07 11.22
N ILE A 121 15.38 8.30 10.70
CA ILE A 121 14.34 8.74 9.77
C ILE A 121 12.94 8.49 10.37
N ALA A 122 12.73 8.94 11.61
CA ALA A 122 11.56 8.62 12.43
C ALA A 122 10.21 8.91 11.72
N HIS A 123 10.14 9.97 10.92
CA HIS A 123 8.96 10.37 10.14
C HIS A 123 8.61 9.39 9.01
N LEU A 124 9.57 8.60 8.50
CA LEU A 124 9.35 7.62 7.44
C LEU A 124 9.15 6.19 7.97
N ARG A 125 9.60 5.90 9.20
CA ARG A 125 9.53 4.54 9.75
C ARG A 125 8.12 3.90 9.76
N PRO A 126 6.99 4.64 9.90
CA PRO A 126 5.66 4.05 9.82
C PRO A 126 5.35 3.39 8.47
N ARG A 127 6.07 3.77 7.42
CA ARG A 127 5.93 3.17 6.08
C ARG A 127 6.60 1.80 5.96
N THR A 128 7.38 1.36 6.95
CA THR A 128 7.94 0.01 6.99
C THR A 128 6.92 -0.98 7.56
N ASN A 129 7.00 -2.26 7.15
CA ASN A 129 6.05 -3.27 7.61
C ASN A 129 6.09 -3.44 9.14
N LEU A 130 7.30 -3.43 9.74
CA LEU A 130 7.47 -3.55 11.19
C LEU A 130 6.74 -2.43 11.93
N TYR A 131 7.06 -1.18 11.62
CA TYR A 131 6.47 -0.05 12.35
C TYR A 131 5.01 0.21 11.98
N SER A 132 4.59 -0.11 10.75
CA SER A 132 3.17 -0.12 10.39
C SER A 132 2.38 -1.09 11.28
N ALA A 133 2.90 -2.29 11.53
CA ALA A 133 2.28 -3.25 12.45
C ALA A 133 2.27 -2.73 13.89
N VAL A 134 3.41 -2.25 14.39
CA VAL A 134 3.55 -1.71 15.75
C VAL A 134 2.57 -0.55 15.99
N PHE A 135 2.50 0.43 15.09
CA PHE A 135 1.61 1.58 15.28
C PHE A 135 0.12 1.21 15.17
N ARG A 136 -0.24 0.23 14.32
CA ARG A 136 -1.62 -0.29 14.26
C ARG A 136 -2.01 -0.99 15.57
N ILE A 137 -1.15 -1.85 16.11
CA ILE A 137 -1.39 -2.51 17.39
C ILE A 137 -1.49 -1.49 18.50
N ARG A 138 -0.57 -0.51 18.55
CA ARG A 138 -0.60 0.57 19.55
C ARG A 138 -1.90 1.36 19.51
N SER A 139 -2.37 1.73 18.31
CA SER A 139 -3.62 2.46 18.13
C SER A 139 -4.83 1.66 18.64
N LEU A 140 -4.89 0.35 18.29
CA LEU A 140 -5.97 -0.52 18.75
C LEU A 140 -5.93 -0.73 20.27
N ALA A 141 -4.76 -0.92 20.85
CA ALA A 141 -4.60 -1.09 22.29
C ALA A 141 -5.02 0.18 23.06
N ALA A 142 -4.61 1.36 22.57
CA ALA A 142 -5.03 2.62 23.18
C ALA A 142 -6.56 2.78 23.13
N ALA A 143 -7.19 2.53 21.98
CA ALA A 143 -8.64 2.59 21.84
C ALA A 143 -9.35 1.58 22.76
N ALA A 144 -8.83 0.35 22.88
CA ALA A 144 -9.40 -0.67 23.75
C ALA A 144 -9.35 -0.27 25.24
N ILE A 145 -8.24 0.34 25.68
CA ILE A 145 -8.10 0.86 27.06
C ILE A 145 -9.10 1.98 27.31
N HIS A 146 -9.21 2.95 26.39
CA HIS A 146 -10.16 4.04 26.53
C HIS A 146 -11.61 3.53 26.59
N ASN A 147 -11.99 2.63 25.70
CA ASN A 147 -13.33 2.04 25.68
C ASN A 147 -13.64 1.29 26.98
N TYR A 148 -12.67 0.50 27.48
CA TYR A 148 -12.85 -0.24 28.73
C TYR A 148 -13.15 0.70 29.90
N PHE A 149 -12.39 1.79 30.08
CA PHE A 149 -12.63 2.73 31.17
C PHE A 149 -13.93 3.49 30.99
N GLN A 150 -14.30 3.87 29.78
CA GLN A 150 -15.60 4.51 29.51
C GLN A 150 -16.77 3.57 29.84
N GLU A 151 -16.67 2.28 29.52
CA GLU A 151 -17.67 1.27 29.88
C GLU A 151 -17.79 1.03 31.40
N GLN A 152 -16.80 1.46 32.19
CA GLN A 152 -16.80 1.38 33.64
C GLN A 152 -17.14 2.76 34.31
N ASP A 153 -17.75 3.67 33.55
CA ASP A 153 -18.15 5.01 33.97
C ASP A 153 -16.97 5.90 34.46
N PHE A 154 -15.77 5.67 33.93
CA PHE A 154 -14.65 6.58 34.14
C PHE A 154 -14.54 7.61 33.05
N ASP A 155 -14.33 8.88 33.39
CA ASP A 155 -13.95 9.92 32.46
C ASP A 155 -12.51 9.69 31.96
N VAL A 156 -12.31 9.61 30.65
CA VAL A 156 -10.99 9.50 30.05
C VAL A 156 -10.58 10.87 29.52
N GLU A 157 -9.60 11.51 30.17
CA GLU A 157 -8.99 12.71 29.61
C GLU A 157 -8.33 12.36 28.26
N ALA A 158 -8.73 13.09 27.21
CA ALA A 158 -8.28 12.83 25.86
C ALA A 158 -6.75 13.04 25.75
N THR A 159 -6.02 11.96 25.66
CA THR A 159 -4.64 12.01 25.18
C THR A 159 -4.66 12.32 23.69
N VAL A 160 -3.95 13.37 23.27
CA VAL A 160 -3.86 13.75 21.85
C VAL A 160 -3.35 12.56 21.04
N VAL A 161 -4.22 11.94 20.28
CA VAL A 161 -3.86 10.91 19.30
C VAL A 161 -3.43 11.63 18.04
N ILE A 162 -2.13 11.69 17.77
CA ILE A 162 -1.61 12.19 16.51
C ILE A 162 -1.89 11.12 15.45
N PRO A 163 -2.72 11.41 14.43
CA PRO A 163 -2.94 10.46 13.36
C PRO A 163 -1.62 10.26 12.61
N VAL A 164 -1.20 9.01 12.51
CA VAL A 164 -0.04 8.61 11.69
C VAL A 164 -0.60 8.22 10.33
N PHE A 165 -0.51 9.15 9.37
CA PHE A 165 -0.85 8.92 7.97
C PHE A 165 0.24 8.15 7.23
#